data_c4a6d96a0f5ec131807bfca69b0873c2
#
_entry.id   c4a6d96a0f5ec131807bfca69b0873c2
#
_cell.length_a   1.000
_cell.length_b   1.000
_cell.length_c   1.000
_cell.angle_alpha   90.00
_cell.angle_beta   90.00
_cell.angle_gamma   90.00
#
_symmetry.space_group_name_H-M   'P 1'
#
loop_
_entity.id
_entity.type
_entity.pdbx_description
1 polymer ?
#
loop_
_entity_poly.entity_id
_entity_poly.type
_entity_poly.pdbx_seq_one_letter_code
_entity_poly.pdbx_strand_id
1 'polypeptide(L)'
;MCEEDGRSQRGPVFNVAHPAVIPPRGGEQSLHSVPVFGGRDLESARAERSEFMSSMQHHTSEVSRLYQTEFIRSARAVGVLWAICTLCFAIIEVVILIQPSWVGTRELHYRGGGPAPPSGTLGLFEVCVETDWPVPECRGSLHTLTPLPSFQSPAVLVCMSLTMVWASVGCLCLFRFCNTATVYKICAWLQLTAGFCLVLACVLFPDSWACAEMRALCGERVSSFSPGNCSVHWAYILAMLGVLDAGILSTLAFVLGNRQDALLPENAKDGDVTGLLLAA
;
A
#
# COMPACT_ATOMS: atom_id res chain seq x y z
N MET A 1 45.13 -3.48 10.39
CA MET A 1 45.64 -3.30 11.78
C MET A 1 44.73 -2.31 12.45
N CYS A 2 44.09 -2.70 13.56
CA CYS A 2 43.05 -2.11 14.38
C CYS A 2 41.64 -2.43 13.84
N GLU A 3 41.00 -3.33 14.32
CA GLU A 3 40.51 -3.89 15.63
C GLU A 3 38.99 -3.62 15.77
N GLU A 4 38.27 -4.71 15.81
CA GLU A 4 36.83 -4.82 16.03
C GLU A 4 36.42 -4.18 17.37
N ASP A 5 35.23 -3.56 17.40
CA ASP A 5 34.43 -3.54 18.61
C ASP A 5 32.95 -3.82 18.29
N GLY A 6 32.57 -5.06 18.58
CA GLY A 6 31.23 -5.56 18.45
C GLY A 6 30.38 -5.11 19.63
N ARG A 7 29.36 -4.29 19.39
CA ARG A 7 28.29 -4.02 20.37
C ARG A 7 26.95 -4.53 19.88
N SER A 8 26.70 -5.78 20.24
CA SER A 8 25.38 -6.42 20.18
C SER A 8 24.38 -5.60 21.01
N GLN A 9 23.48 -4.91 20.36
CA GLN A 9 22.26 -4.38 21.01
C GLN A 9 21.15 -5.42 20.88
N ARG A 10 20.88 -6.11 21.99
CA ARG A 10 19.68 -6.93 22.19
C ARG A 10 18.47 -6.02 22.29
N GLY A 11 17.52 -6.19 21.36
CA GLY A 11 16.19 -5.60 21.45
C GLY A 11 15.39 -6.18 22.62
N PRO A 12 14.32 -5.49 23.09
CA PRO A 12 13.53 -5.91 24.24
C PRO A 12 12.73 -7.17 23.91
N VAL A 13 13.02 -8.22 24.66
CA VAL A 13 12.23 -9.45 24.69
C VAL A 13 10.95 -9.15 25.47
N PHE A 14 9.80 -9.16 24.78
CA PHE A 14 8.50 -9.16 25.44
C PHE A 14 8.29 -10.51 26.13
N ASN A 15 8.48 -10.55 27.45
CA ASN A 15 8.09 -11.65 28.28
C ASN A 15 6.55 -11.71 28.38
N VAL A 16 5.97 -12.69 27.70
CA VAL A 16 4.59 -13.11 27.95
C VAL A 16 4.59 -13.84 29.25
N ALA A 17 4.03 -13.24 30.32
CA ALA A 17 3.86 -13.84 31.59
C ALA A 17 2.89 -15.04 31.51
N HIS A 18 3.41 -16.25 31.62
CA HIS A 18 2.61 -17.45 31.92
C HIS A 18 2.02 -17.33 33.32
N PRO A 19 0.75 -17.66 33.55
CA PRO A 19 0.19 -17.72 34.87
C PRO A 19 0.89 -18.85 35.64
N ALA A 20 1.45 -18.50 36.81
CA ALA A 20 2.13 -19.40 37.70
C ALA A 20 1.17 -20.51 38.19
N VAL A 21 1.51 -21.74 37.87
CA VAL A 21 0.92 -22.91 38.49
C VAL A 21 1.48 -23.01 39.93
N ILE A 22 0.62 -22.76 40.93
CA ILE A 22 0.94 -22.94 42.33
C ILE A 22 0.93 -24.44 42.63
N PRO A 23 2.04 -25.07 43.12
CA PRO A 23 2.01 -26.46 43.54
C PRO A 23 1.26 -26.58 44.86
N PRO A 24 0.49 -27.66 45.11
CA PRO A 24 -0.20 -27.87 46.36
C PRO A 24 0.82 -28.20 47.46
N ARG A 25 0.81 -27.39 48.53
CA ARG A 25 1.58 -27.61 49.76
C ARG A 25 0.98 -28.81 50.46
N GLY A 26 1.75 -29.88 50.60
CA GLY A 26 1.40 -31.03 51.40
C GLY A 26 1.24 -30.65 52.85
N GLY A 27 0.07 -30.87 53.37
CA GLY A 27 -0.26 -30.87 54.80
C GLY A 27 -1.00 -32.16 55.11
N GLU A 28 -0.27 -33.11 55.69
CA GLU A 28 -0.86 -34.26 56.32
C GLU A 28 -1.72 -33.81 57.55
N GLN A 29 -3.03 -33.93 57.40
CA GLN A 29 -3.89 -33.87 58.58
C GLN A 29 -5.01 -34.92 58.51
N SER A 30 -4.86 -35.88 59.41
CA SER A 30 -5.89 -36.53 60.17
C SER A 30 -7.19 -36.95 59.50
N LEU A 31 -7.30 -38.24 59.42
CA LEU A 31 -8.50 -39.00 59.07
C LEU A 31 -9.64 -38.72 60.10
N HIS A 32 -10.48 -37.72 59.78
CA HIS A 32 -11.77 -37.55 60.47
C HIS A 32 -12.91 -37.75 59.50
N SER A 33 -13.70 -38.76 59.79
CA SER A 33 -15.08 -39.07 59.33
C SER A 33 -15.64 -38.12 58.21
N VAL A 34 -15.70 -38.67 56.96
CA VAL A 34 -16.47 -38.09 55.87
C VAL A 34 -17.96 -38.15 56.24
N PRO A 35 -18.66 -36.98 56.29
CA PRO A 35 -20.11 -37.03 56.38
C PRO A 35 -20.63 -37.55 55.02
N VAL A 36 -21.43 -38.61 55.07
CA VAL A 36 -22.19 -39.07 53.87
C VAL A 36 -23.20 -38.00 53.54
N PHE A 37 -22.85 -37.13 52.60
CA PHE A 37 -23.76 -36.16 52.00
C PHE A 37 -24.83 -36.91 51.24
N GLY A 38 -26.08 -36.70 51.60
CA GLY A 38 -27.23 -37.30 50.98
C GLY A 38 -27.28 -36.96 49.47
N GLY A 39 -27.64 -37.95 48.63
CA GLY A 39 -27.64 -37.82 47.16
C GLY A 39 -28.38 -36.61 46.56
N ARG A 40 -29.20 -35.91 47.37
CA ARG A 40 -29.90 -34.67 47.00
C ARG A 40 -28.99 -33.44 46.93
N ASP A 41 -28.00 -33.36 47.78
CA ASP A 41 -27.07 -32.21 47.84
C ASP A 41 -26.07 -32.26 46.66
N LEU A 42 -25.74 -33.47 46.21
CA LEU A 42 -24.85 -33.68 45.06
C LEU A 42 -25.52 -33.34 43.72
N GLU A 43 -26.85 -33.60 43.63
CA GLU A 43 -27.63 -33.30 42.44
C GLU A 43 -27.93 -31.79 42.29
N SER A 44 -28.19 -31.11 43.45
CA SER A 44 -28.31 -29.66 43.49
C SER A 44 -27.01 -28.95 43.10
N ALA A 45 -25.88 -29.37 43.66
CA ALA A 45 -24.57 -28.80 43.31
C ALA A 45 -24.20 -29.03 41.82
N ARG A 46 -24.64 -30.16 41.23
CA ARG A 46 -24.44 -30.46 39.80
C ARG A 46 -25.32 -29.56 38.93
N ALA A 47 -26.56 -29.31 39.33
CA ALA A 47 -27.48 -28.41 38.63
C ALA A 47 -26.96 -26.97 38.68
N GLU A 48 -26.56 -26.44 39.80
CA GLU A 48 -25.96 -25.11 39.96
C GLU A 48 -24.69 -24.95 39.09
N ARG A 49 -23.84 -25.99 39.07
CA ARG A 49 -22.63 -25.97 38.23
C ARG A 49 -22.99 -25.98 36.74
N SER A 50 -24.02 -26.70 36.33
CA SER A 50 -24.47 -26.71 34.91
C SER A 50 -25.06 -25.37 34.48
N GLU A 51 -25.84 -24.72 35.36
CA GLU A 51 -26.39 -23.38 35.11
C GLU A 51 -25.27 -22.33 35.04
N PHE A 52 -24.29 -22.39 35.96
CA PHE A 52 -23.15 -21.49 35.96
C PHE A 52 -22.31 -21.67 34.69
N MET A 53 -22.02 -22.90 34.26
CA MET A 53 -21.29 -23.17 33.02
C MET A 53 -22.07 -22.71 31.77
N SER A 54 -23.40 -22.91 31.75
CA SER A 54 -24.28 -22.44 30.69
C SER A 54 -24.30 -20.91 30.61
N SER A 55 -24.43 -20.23 31.73
CA SER A 55 -24.37 -18.77 31.84
C SER A 55 -23.03 -18.20 31.38
N MET A 56 -21.91 -18.82 31.80
CA MET A 56 -20.57 -18.42 31.40
C MET A 56 -20.36 -18.62 29.89
N GLN A 57 -20.86 -19.72 29.32
CA GLN A 57 -20.77 -20.02 27.91
C GLN A 57 -21.63 -19.05 27.09
N HIS A 58 -22.81 -18.67 27.57
CA HIS A 58 -23.66 -17.67 26.95
C HIS A 58 -22.97 -16.28 26.95
N HIS A 59 -22.41 -15.87 28.09
CA HIS A 59 -21.69 -14.60 28.22
C HIS A 59 -20.45 -14.55 27.30
N THR A 60 -19.69 -15.65 27.19
CA THR A 60 -18.54 -15.71 26.29
C THR A 60 -18.94 -15.64 24.82
N SER A 61 -20.07 -16.26 24.46
CA SER A 61 -20.59 -16.19 23.09
C SER A 61 -21.11 -14.78 22.73
N GLU A 62 -21.74 -14.08 23.69
CA GLU A 62 -22.19 -12.70 23.53
C GLU A 62 -21.00 -11.73 23.32
N VAL A 63 -19.97 -11.84 24.18
CA VAL A 63 -18.76 -11.03 24.05
C VAL A 63 -18.05 -11.30 22.73
N SER A 64 -17.97 -12.54 22.30
CA SER A 64 -17.36 -12.89 21.01
C SER A 64 -18.16 -12.33 19.83
N ARG A 65 -19.49 -12.34 19.89
CA ARG A 65 -20.35 -11.72 18.86
C ARG A 65 -20.18 -10.21 18.81
N LEU A 66 -20.13 -9.52 19.94
CA LEU A 66 -19.89 -8.08 20.02
C LEU A 66 -18.52 -7.74 19.41
N TYR A 67 -17.50 -8.48 19.79
CA TYR A 67 -16.15 -8.29 19.25
C TYR A 67 -16.11 -8.51 17.72
N GLN A 68 -16.78 -9.55 17.22
CA GLN A 68 -16.88 -9.79 15.78
C GLN A 68 -17.63 -8.69 15.03
N THR A 69 -18.74 -8.17 15.59
CA THR A 69 -19.51 -7.09 14.95
C THR A 69 -18.72 -5.78 14.88
N GLU A 70 -18.03 -5.40 15.95
CA GLU A 70 -17.15 -4.22 15.96
C GLU A 70 -15.97 -4.39 15.00
N PHE A 71 -15.39 -5.60 14.95
CA PHE A 71 -14.31 -5.91 14.03
C PHE A 71 -14.75 -5.82 12.56
N ILE A 72 -15.92 -6.39 12.21
CA ILE A 72 -16.47 -6.32 10.84
C ILE A 72 -16.77 -4.87 10.46
N ARG A 73 -17.27 -4.08 11.38
CA ARG A 73 -17.59 -2.65 11.16
C ARG A 73 -16.32 -1.86 10.86
N SER A 74 -15.27 -2.06 11.66
CA SER A 74 -13.98 -1.38 11.44
C SER A 74 -13.31 -1.82 10.15
N ALA A 75 -13.36 -3.11 9.80
CA ALA A 75 -12.81 -3.64 8.55
C ALA A 75 -13.51 -3.06 7.31
N ARG A 76 -14.83 -2.87 7.36
CA ARG A 76 -15.56 -2.20 6.26
C ARG A 76 -15.16 -0.74 6.10
N ALA A 77 -15.02 0.01 7.20
CA ALA A 77 -14.60 1.40 7.14
C ALA A 77 -13.20 1.55 6.53
N VAL A 78 -12.25 0.71 6.95
CA VAL A 78 -10.90 0.69 6.40
C VAL A 78 -10.91 0.27 4.92
N GLY A 79 -11.74 -0.70 4.53
CA GLY A 79 -11.88 -1.12 3.15
C GLY A 79 -12.44 -0.03 2.24
N VAL A 80 -13.45 0.73 2.70
CA VAL A 80 -13.99 1.88 1.95
C VAL A 80 -12.94 2.98 1.82
N LEU A 81 -12.22 3.29 2.90
CA LEU A 81 -11.14 4.28 2.87
C LEU A 81 -10.06 3.87 1.87
N TRP A 82 -9.62 2.62 1.90
CA TRP A 82 -8.65 2.08 0.95
C TRP A 82 -9.14 2.21 -0.51
N ALA A 83 -10.41 1.91 -0.78
CA ALA A 83 -10.99 2.04 -2.12
C ALA A 83 -11.01 3.50 -2.62
N ILE A 84 -11.35 4.45 -1.75
CA ILE A 84 -11.32 5.89 -2.05
C ILE A 84 -9.87 6.33 -2.34
N CYS A 85 -8.91 5.95 -1.49
CA CYS A 85 -7.50 6.27 -1.70
C CYS A 85 -6.97 5.67 -3.02
N THR A 86 -7.33 4.43 -3.35
CA THR A 86 -6.96 3.79 -4.63
C THR A 86 -7.50 4.58 -5.83
N LEU A 87 -8.75 5.05 -5.76
CA LEU A 87 -9.33 5.89 -6.81
C LEU A 87 -8.62 7.25 -6.94
N CYS A 88 -8.33 7.90 -5.82
CA CYS A 88 -7.57 9.16 -5.81
C CYS A 88 -6.18 8.96 -6.42
N PHE A 89 -5.49 7.88 -6.05
CA PHE A 89 -4.19 7.53 -6.61
C PHE A 89 -4.26 7.31 -8.13
N ALA A 90 -5.26 6.59 -8.63
CA ALA A 90 -5.48 6.38 -10.06
C ALA A 90 -5.66 7.71 -10.81
N ILE A 91 -6.38 8.67 -10.24
CA ILE A 91 -6.55 10.01 -10.83
C ILE A 91 -5.23 10.79 -10.83
N ILE A 92 -4.48 10.75 -9.74
CA ILE A 92 -3.18 11.41 -9.63
C ILE A 92 -2.20 10.84 -10.67
N GLU A 93 -2.17 9.54 -10.92
CA GLU A 93 -1.32 8.94 -11.95
C GLU A 93 -1.67 9.42 -13.36
N VAL A 94 -2.97 9.62 -13.67
CA VAL A 94 -3.37 10.25 -14.95
C VAL A 94 -2.76 11.65 -15.05
N VAL A 95 -2.84 12.45 -13.98
CA VAL A 95 -2.27 13.80 -13.97
C VAL A 95 -0.75 13.75 -14.15
N ILE A 96 -0.05 12.87 -13.46
CA ILE A 96 1.41 12.67 -13.59
C ILE A 96 1.78 12.35 -15.04
N LEU A 97 1.00 11.51 -15.71
CA LEU A 97 1.28 11.07 -17.07
C LEU A 97 1.14 12.21 -18.10
N ILE A 98 0.07 13.00 -18.00
CA ILE A 98 -0.27 14.01 -19.02
C ILE A 98 0.44 15.35 -18.83
N GLN A 99 1.00 15.60 -17.66
CA GLN A 99 1.59 16.92 -17.37
C GLN A 99 2.99 17.09 -17.96
N PRO A 100 3.26 18.22 -18.64
CA PRO A 100 4.59 18.54 -19.13
C PRO A 100 5.55 19.08 -18.05
N SER A 101 5.19 18.98 -16.78
CA SER A 101 5.92 19.60 -15.67
C SER A 101 6.74 18.59 -14.85
N TRP A 102 7.51 17.72 -15.51
CA TRP A 102 8.43 16.80 -14.87
C TRP A 102 9.77 17.45 -14.52
N VAL A 103 10.30 18.24 -15.44
CA VAL A 103 11.48 19.10 -15.27
C VAL A 103 11.15 20.49 -15.80
N GLY A 104 11.66 21.51 -15.15
CA GLY A 104 11.46 22.90 -15.58
C GLY A 104 12.71 23.74 -15.39
N THR A 105 12.81 24.81 -16.14
CA THR A 105 13.86 25.81 -15.97
C THR A 105 13.71 26.49 -14.63
N ARG A 106 14.81 26.73 -13.93
CA ARG A 106 14.79 27.59 -12.73
C ARG A 106 14.59 29.03 -13.19
N GLU A 107 13.69 29.74 -12.52
CA GLU A 107 13.64 31.21 -12.60
C GLU A 107 14.93 31.77 -12.01
N LEU A 108 16.03 31.74 -12.75
CA LEU A 108 17.18 32.54 -12.43
C LEU A 108 16.87 33.97 -12.86
N HIS A 109 16.88 34.90 -11.91
CA HIS A 109 17.00 36.31 -12.25
C HIS A 109 18.30 36.49 -13.07
N TYR A 110 18.16 36.41 -14.39
CA TYR A 110 19.27 36.58 -15.32
C TYR A 110 19.78 38.01 -15.24
N ARG A 111 20.94 38.17 -14.55
CA ARG A 111 21.62 39.44 -14.36
C ARG A 111 22.66 39.72 -15.46
N GLY A 112 22.65 38.98 -16.56
CA GLY A 112 23.59 39.04 -17.65
C GLY A 112 23.05 39.93 -18.80
N GLY A 113 23.91 40.63 -19.49
CA GLY A 113 23.56 41.53 -20.59
C GLY A 113 23.32 40.82 -21.96
N GLY A 114 22.96 39.53 -21.98
CA GLY A 114 22.63 38.74 -23.17
C GLY A 114 21.15 38.35 -23.21
N PRO A 115 20.68 37.66 -24.28
CA PRO A 115 19.31 37.15 -24.35
C PRO A 115 19.07 36.14 -23.20
N ALA A 116 17.94 36.28 -22.54
CA ALA A 116 17.55 35.36 -21.49
C ALA A 116 17.45 33.91 -22.03
N PRO A 117 17.95 32.90 -21.34
CA PRO A 117 17.76 31.51 -21.75
C PRO A 117 16.26 31.18 -21.84
N PRO A 118 15.84 30.31 -22.75
CA PRO A 118 14.44 29.95 -22.89
C PRO A 118 13.96 29.34 -21.57
N SER A 119 12.84 29.84 -21.04
CA SER A 119 12.13 29.24 -19.91
C SER A 119 11.11 28.24 -20.44
N GLY A 120 10.93 27.14 -19.71
CA GLY A 120 9.97 26.13 -20.11
C GLY A 120 9.97 24.89 -19.22
N THR A 121 9.10 23.98 -19.58
CA THR A 121 8.92 22.70 -18.88
C THR A 121 8.99 21.53 -19.85
N LEU A 122 9.40 20.37 -19.35
CA LEU A 122 9.52 19.14 -20.10
C LEU A 122 8.82 18.02 -19.33
N GLY A 123 7.98 17.27 -20.04
CA GLY A 123 7.31 16.06 -19.56
C GLY A 123 7.69 14.83 -20.37
N LEU A 124 6.89 13.79 -20.25
CA LEU A 124 7.10 12.53 -20.97
C LEU A 124 6.68 12.60 -22.44
N PHE A 125 5.69 13.42 -22.78
CA PHE A 125 5.08 13.53 -24.12
C PHE A 125 5.31 14.86 -24.78
N GLU A 126 5.53 15.92 -24.02
CA GLU A 126 5.57 17.29 -24.51
C GLU A 126 6.70 18.09 -23.86
N VAL A 127 7.24 19.02 -24.63
CA VAL A 127 8.13 20.09 -24.18
C VAL A 127 7.41 21.40 -24.41
N CYS A 128 7.22 22.20 -23.38
CA CYS A 128 6.57 23.51 -23.47
C CYS A 128 7.62 24.60 -23.18
N VAL A 129 7.76 25.55 -24.12
CA VAL A 129 8.67 26.69 -23.99
C VAL A 129 7.83 27.95 -23.82
N GLU A 130 8.16 28.78 -22.89
CA GLU A 130 7.56 30.08 -22.71
C GLU A 130 8.04 31.03 -23.82
N THR A 131 7.09 31.64 -24.49
CA THR A 131 7.32 32.64 -25.54
C THR A 131 6.76 33.98 -25.09
N ASP A 132 7.04 35.07 -25.84
CA ASP A 132 6.48 36.41 -25.58
C ASP A 132 4.94 36.46 -25.67
N TRP A 133 4.31 35.39 -26.15
CA TRP A 133 2.85 35.22 -26.19
C TRP A 133 2.33 34.67 -24.84
N PRO A 134 1.10 34.99 -24.47
CA PRO A 134 0.51 34.56 -23.20
C PRO A 134 0.27 33.03 -23.09
N VAL A 135 0.46 32.30 -24.16
CA VAL A 135 0.28 30.84 -24.20
C VAL A 135 1.63 30.21 -24.59
N PRO A 136 2.15 29.26 -23.75
CA PRO A 136 3.39 28.58 -24.07
C PRO A 136 3.27 27.73 -25.33
N GLU A 137 4.32 27.70 -26.14
CA GLU A 137 4.43 26.79 -27.28
C GLU A 137 4.81 25.38 -26.77
N CYS A 138 3.89 24.43 -26.87
CA CYS A 138 4.16 23.05 -26.57
C CYS A 138 4.41 22.25 -27.85
N ARG A 139 5.53 21.50 -27.84
CA ARG A 139 5.90 20.57 -28.92
C ARG A 139 5.84 19.16 -28.37
N GLY A 140 5.11 18.28 -29.04
CA GLY A 140 4.93 16.89 -28.64
C GLY A 140 3.67 16.27 -29.20
N SER A 141 3.38 15.05 -28.82
CA SER A 141 2.29 14.26 -29.36
C SER A 141 1.39 13.69 -28.27
N LEU A 142 0.98 14.53 -27.31
CA LEU A 142 0.05 14.11 -26.25
C LEU A 142 -1.26 13.57 -26.83
N HIS A 143 -1.77 14.15 -27.92
CA HIS A 143 -3.00 13.70 -28.58
C HIS A 143 -2.92 12.28 -29.13
N THR A 144 -1.73 11.84 -29.56
CA THR A 144 -1.49 10.49 -30.08
C THR A 144 -0.90 9.57 -29.01
N LEU A 145 -0.66 10.08 -27.79
CA LEU A 145 0.03 9.39 -26.70
C LEU A 145 1.38 8.81 -27.14
N THR A 146 2.09 9.54 -28.03
CA THR A 146 3.41 9.14 -28.49
C THR A 146 4.46 9.81 -27.60
N PRO A 147 5.21 9.06 -26.79
CA PRO A 147 6.24 9.62 -25.92
C PRO A 147 7.35 10.29 -26.73
N LEU A 148 8.03 11.26 -26.14
CA LEU A 148 9.27 11.79 -26.69
C LEU A 148 10.29 10.65 -26.86
N PRO A 149 11.06 10.61 -27.97
CA PRO A 149 11.95 9.48 -28.26
C PRO A 149 12.91 9.13 -27.12
N SER A 150 13.42 10.15 -26.45
CA SER A 150 14.37 10.00 -25.33
C SER A 150 13.71 9.53 -24.05
N PHE A 151 12.40 9.71 -23.87
CA PHE A 151 11.63 9.38 -22.67
C PHE A 151 10.63 8.24 -22.90
N GLN A 152 10.81 7.45 -23.95
CA GLN A 152 9.90 6.35 -24.28
C GLN A 152 9.86 5.29 -23.17
N SER A 153 11.02 4.91 -22.61
CA SER A 153 11.07 3.89 -21.55
C SER A 153 10.33 4.32 -20.28
N PRO A 154 10.59 5.49 -19.67
CA PRO A 154 9.84 5.92 -18.50
C PRO A 154 8.37 6.16 -18.80
N ALA A 155 8.01 6.67 -19.98
CA ALA A 155 6.60 6.86 -20.36
C ALA A 155 5.82 5.55 -20.43
N VAL A 156 6.39 4.50 -21.06
CA VAL A 156 5.78 3.17 -21.12
C VAL A 156 5.58 2.59 -19.72
N LEU A 157 6.56 2.74 -18.84
CA LEU A 157 6.47 2.25 -17.45
C LEU A 157 5.39 2.97 -16.64
N VAL A 158 5.24 4.30 -16.81
CA VAL A 158 4.14 5.05 -16.17
C VAL A 158 2.79 4.61 -16.76
N CYS A 159 2.69 4.38 -18.05
CA CYS A 159 1.46 3.84 -18.68
C CYS A 159 1.12 2.44 -18.14
N MET A 160 2.12 1.57 -17.96
CA MET A 160 1.91 0.24 -17.37
C MET A 160 1.44 0.34 -15.92
N SER A 161 2.07 1.20 -15.11
CA SER A 161 1.62 1.49 -13.74
C SER A 161 0.16 1.93 -13.74
N LEU A 162 -0.18 2.92 -14.55
CA LEU A 162 -1.54 3.44 -14.68
C LEU A 162 -2.56 2.35 -15.04
N THR A 163 -2.24 1.49 -16.01
CA THR A 163 -3.15 0.39 -16.38
C THR A 163 -3.37 -0.60 -15.25
N MET A 164 -2.34 -0.92 -14.47
CA MET A 164 -2.46 -1.81 -13.30
C MET A 164 -3.30 -1.20 -12.18
N VAL A 165 -3.13 0.11 -11.92
CA VAL A 165 -3.94 0.81 -10.90
C VAL A 165 -5.40 0.89 -11.34
N TRP A 166 -5.69 1.20 -12.61
CA TRP A 166 -7.06 1.19 -13.13
C TRP A 166 -7.67 -0.21 -13.15
N ALA A 167 -6.89 -1.26 -13.42
CA ALA A 167 -7.33 -2.64 -13.26
C ALA A 167 -7.70 -2.94 -11.80
N SER A 168 -6.92 -2.44 -10.83
CA SER A 168 -7.24 -2.54 -9.40
C SER A 168 -8.55 -1.83 -9.06
N VAL A 169 -8.79 -0.62 -9.61
CA VAL A 169 -10.08 0.08 -9.48
C VAL A 169 -11.21 -0.74 -10.09
N GLY A 170 -11.01 -1.34 -11.27
CA GLY A 170 -11.97 -2.25 -11.92
C GLY A 170 -12.30 -3.47 -11.04
N CYS A 171 -11.32 -4.02 -10.34
CA CYS A 171 -11.53 -5.12 -9.40
C CYS A 171 -12.46 -4.77 -8.23
N LEU A 172 -12.66 -3.48 -7.91
CA LEU A 172 -13.66 -3.08 -6.90
C LEU A 172 -15.07 -3.53 -7.27
N CYS A 173 -15.36 -3.64 -8.57
CA CYS A 173 -16.65 -4.16 -9.03
C CYS A 173 -16.79 -5.66 -8.73
N LEU A 174 -15.68 -6.41 -8.65
CA LEU A 174 -15.67 -7.85 -8.39
C LEU A 174 -16.06 -8.22 -6.95
N PHE A 175 -16.02 -7.25 -6.01
CA PHE A 175 -16.50 -7.48 -4.64
C PHE A 175 -17.98 -7.92 -4.55
N ARG A 176 -18.74 -7.73 -5.63
CA ARG A 176 -20.14 -8.18 -5.73
C ARG A 176 -20.28 -9.63 -6.14
N PHE A 177 -19.27 -10.20 -6.79
CA PHE A 177 -19.33 -11.52 -7.45
C PHE A 177 -18.33 -12.53 -6.88
N CYS A 178 -17.21 -12.04 -6.34
CA CYS A 178 -16.11 -12.88 -5.89
C CYS A 178 -15.90 -12.79 -4.38
N ASN A 179 -15.12 -13.72 -3.84
CA ASN A 179 -14.69 -13.70 -2.46
C ASN A 179 -13.86 -12.44 -2.16
N THR A 180 -14.29 -11.69 -1.15
CA THR A 180 -13.66 -10.42 -0.76
C THR A 180 -12.16 -10.56 -0.45
N ALA A 181 -11.75 -11.66 0.18
CA ALA A 181 -10.34 -11.90 0.52
C ALA A 181 -9.47 -12.04 -0.74
N THR A 182 -9.95 -12.77 -1.74
CA THR A 182 -9.25 -12.99 -3.01
C THR A 182 -9.14 -11.68 -3.80
N VAL A 183 -10.20 -10.88 -3.86
CA VAL A 183 -10.19 -9.58 -4.54
C VAL A 183 -9.15 -8.64 -3.93
N TYR A 184 -9.07 -8.54 -2.59
CA TYR A 184 -8.04 -7.73 -1.93
C TYR A 184 -6.62 -8.20 -2.27
N LYS A 185 -6.37 -9.50 -2.32
CA LYS A 185 -5.06 -10.05 -2.68
C LYS A 185 -4.69 -9.74 -4.13
N ILE A 186 -5.64 -9.85 -5.06
CA ILE A 186 -5.42 -9.46 -6.47
C ILE A 186 -5.10 -7.98 -6.58
N CYS A 187 -5.90 -7.10 -5.95
CA CYS A 187 -5.64 -5.67 -5.93
C CYS A 187 -4.28 -5.33 -5.33
N ALA A 188 -3.87 -6.03 -4.26
CA ALA A 188 -2.59 -5.84 -3.62
C ALA A 188 -1.42 -6.14 -4.57
N TRP A 189 -1.48 -7.23 -5.33
CA TRP A 189 -0.47 -7.57 -6.34
C TRP A 189 -0.45 -6.56 -7.49
N LEU A 190 -1.62 -6.13 -7.98
CA LEU A 190 -1.71 -5.11 -9.03
C LEU A 190 -1.07 -3.79 -8.59
N GLN A 191 -1.36 -3.33 -7.37
CA GLN A 191 -0.79 -2.10 -6.82
C GLN A 191 0.71 -2.22 -6.54
N LEU A 192 1.18 -3.40 -6.10
CA LEU A 192 2.60 -3.65 -5.90
C LEU A 192 3.38 -3.59 -7.22
N THR A 193 2.85 -4.24 -8.28
CA THR A 193 3.48 -4.20 -9.61
C THR A 193 3.42 -2.81 -10.23
N ALA A 194 2.32 -2.07 -10.03
CA ALA A 194 2.22 -0.67 -10.44
C ALA A 194 3.29 0.19 -9.77
N GLY A 195 3.43 0.09 -8.44
CA GLY A 195 4.47 0.80 -7.70
C GLY A 195 5.87 0.46 -8.19
N PHE A 196 6.15 -0.81 -8.49
CA PHE A 196 7.44 -1.22 -9.06
C PHE A 196 7.71 -0.59 -10.43
N CYS A 197 6.72 -0.56 -11.33
CA CYS A 197 6.84 0.11 -12.62
C CYS A 197 7.10 1.61 -12.45
N LEU A 198 6.42 2.26 -11.50
CA LEU A 198 6.60 3.68 -11.23
C LEU A 198 7.98 3.99 -10.63
N VAL A 199 8.53 3.13 -9.76
CA VAL A 199 9.93 3.23 -9.30
C VAL A 199 10.89 3.20 -10.46
N LEU A 200 10.75 2.21 -11.35
CA LEU A 200 11.63 2.09 -12.53
C LEU A 200 11.50 3.33 -13.43
N ALA A 201 10.30 3.85 -13.64
CA ALA A 201 10.09 5.08 -14.41
C ALA A 201 10.81 6.28 -13.77
N CYS A 202 10.72 6.43 -12.44
CA CYS A 202 11.39 7.49 -11.70
C CYS A 202 12.93 7.37 -11.73
N VAL A 203 13.49 6.18 -11.89
CA VAL A 203 14.94 5.98 -12.03
C VAL A 203 15.40 6.21 -13.47
N LEU A 204 14.64 5.70 -14.47
CA LEU A 204 15.02 5.83 -15.88
C LEU A 204 14.80 7.24 -16.43
N PHE A 205 13.89 8.02 -15.85
CA PHE A 205 13.66 9.40 -16.30
C PHE A 205 14.89 10.29 -16.17
N PRO A 206 15.58 10.40 -15.00
CA PRO A 206 16.82 11.18 -14.91
C PRO A 206 18.01 10.56 -15.64
N ASP A 207 18.03 9.25 -15.87
CA ASP A 207 19.04 8.62 -16.71
C ASP A 207 18.93 9.07 -18.17
N SER A 208 17.70 9.33 -18.65
CA SER A 208 17.40 9.77 -20.01
C SER A 208 17.68 11.26 -20.26
N TRP A 209 18.14 12.04 -19.29
CA TRP A 209 18.34 13.50 -19.46
C TRP A 209 19.46 13.88 -20.43
N ALA A 210 20.38 12.99 -20.72
CA ALA A 210 21.48 13.23 -21.69
C ALA A 210 20.98 13.29 -23.15
N CYS A 211 19.86 13.98 -23.41
CA CYS A 211 19.20 14.07 -24.71
C CYS A 211 19.23 15.50 -25.29
N ALA A 212 18.89 15.61 -26.57
CA ALA A 212 18.91 16.90 -27.29
C ALA A 212 17.85 17.86 -26.75
N GLU A 213 16.68 17.36 -26.40
CA GLU A 213 15.56 18.16 -25.87
C GLU A 213 15.93 18.80 -24.53
N MET A 214 16.55 18.03 -23.63
CA MET A 214 17.02 18.53 -22.36
C MET A 214 18.16 19.54 -22.51
N ARG A 215 19.11 19.30 -23.44
CA ARG A 215 20.19 20.26 -23.69
C ARG A 215 19.68 21.56 -24.28
N ALA A 216 18.70 21.50 -25.17
CA ALA A 216 18.08 22.69 -25.75
C ALA A 216 17.38 23.57 -24.69
N LEU A 217 16.73 22.96 -23.70
CA LEU A 217 16.00 23.65 -22.65
C LEU A 217 16.92 24.06 -21.46
N CYS A 218 17.77 23.14 -21.03
CA CYS A 218 18.51 23.25 -19.76
C CYS A 218 20.02 23.54 -19.94
N GLY A 219 20.48 23.69 -21.20
CA GLY A 219 21.86 24.02 -21.55
C GLY A 219 22.79 22.81 -21.69
N GLU A 220 24.00 23.05 -22.20
CA GLU A 220 24.99 22.01 -22.54
C GLU A 220 25.54 21.19 -21.36
N ARG A 221 25.33 21.65 -20.12
CA ARG A 221 25.84 20.96 -18.91
C ARG A 221 24.96 19.81 -18.45
N VAL A 222 23.93 19.48 -19.19
CA VAL A 222 23.01 18.37 -18.89
C VAL A 222 23.72 17.04 -19.13
N SER A 223 23.60 16.13 -18.16
CA SER A 223 24.05 14.74 -18.27
C SER A 223 23.09 13.83 -17.52
N SER A 224 23.27 12.51 -17.61
CA SER A 224 22.49 11.56 -16.82
C SER A 224 22.51 11.95 -15.34
N PHE A 225 21.34 12.03 -14.70
CA PHE A 225 21.13 12.46 -13.30
C PHE A 225 21.56 13.92 -12.98
N SER A 226 21.97 14.70 -13.96
CA SER A 226 22.31 16.11 -13.77
C SER A 226 21.48 17.00 -14.69
N PRO A 227 20.52 17.76 -14.15
CA PRO A 227 19.56 18.54 -14.96
C PRO A 227 20.15 19.85 -15.51
N GLY A 228 21.43 20.16 -15.30
CA GLY A 228 22.04 21.41 -15.75
C GLY A 228 21.42 22.64 -15.08
N ASN A 229 20.86 23.55 -15.87
CA ASN A 229 20.19 24.77 -15.39
C ASN A 229 18.73 24.54 -14.97
N CYS A 230 18.21 23.34 -15.18
CA CYS A 230 16.85 22.96 -14.80
C CYS A 230 16.78 22.38 -13.37
N SER A 231 15.56 22.12 -12.94
CA SER A 231 15.26 21.42 -11.69
C SER A 231 14.09 20.47 -11.90
N VAL A 232 14.00 19.47 -11.05
CA VAL A 232 12.81 18.61 -10.99
C VAL A 232 11.59 19.45 -10.61
N HIS A 233 10.48 19.17 -11.25
CA HIS A 233 9.24 19.90 -11.07
C HIS A 233 8.19 19.04 -10.34
N TRP A 234 7.03 19.61 -10.04
CA TRP A 234 6.03 19.02 -9.16
C TRP A 234 5.48 17.67 -9.66
N ALA A 235 5.36 17.44 -10.98
CA ALA A 235 4.85 16.17 -11.49
C ALA A 235 5.79 14.99 -11.19
N TYR A 236 7.11 15.21 -11.30
CA TYR A 236 8.09 14.20 -10.90
C TYR A 236 8.06 13.94 -9.38
N ILE A 237 7.90 14.99 -8.58
CA ILE A 237 7.76 14.85 -7.11
C ILE A 237 6.49 14.05 -6.78
N LEU A 238 5.37 14.33 -7.47
CA LEU A 238 4.15 13.53 -7.31
C LEU A 238 4.34 12.07 -7.71
N ALA A 239 5.11 11.79 -8.77
CA ALA A 239 5.44 10.42 -9.15
C ALA A 239 6.21 9.70 -8.03
N MET A 240 7.18 10.36 -7.41
CA MET A 240 7.91 9.81 -6.26
C MET A 240 7.01 9.57 -5.05
N LEU A 241 6.08 10.47 -4.75
CA LEU A 241 5.08 10.26 -3.69
C LEU A 241 4.12 9.12 -4.05
N GLY A 242 3.75 8.99 -5.32
CA GLY A 242 2.92 7.89 -5.83
C GLY A 242 3.55 6.51 -5.60
N VAL A 243 4.87 6.39 -5.66
CA VAL A 243 5.58 5.15 -5.30
C VAL A 243 5.30 4.75 -3.84
N LEU A 244 5.38 5.71 -2.93
CA LEU A 244 5.11 5.45 -1.50
C LEU A 244 3.64 5.09 -1.28
N ASP A 245 2.75 5.79 -1.96
CA ASP A 245 1.29 5.56 -1.87
C ASP A 245 0.92 4.16 -2.39
N ALA A 246 1.45 3.73 -3.54
CA ALA A 246 1.30 2.37 -4.06
C ALA A 246 1.76 1.30 -3.07
N GLY A 247 2.90 1.51 -2.40
CA GLY A 247 3.41 0.62 -1.36
C GLY A 247 2.48 0.51 -0.15
N ILE A 248 1.96 1.64 0.33
CA ILE A 248 1.02 1.70 1.46
C ILE A 248 -0.30 1.01 1.08
N LEU A 249 -0.87 1.34 -0.07
CA LEU A 249 -2.13 0.78 -0.55
C LEU A 249 -2.03 -0.73 -0.77
N SER A 250 -0.95 -1.21 -1.37
CA SER A 250 -0.67 -2.63 -1.57
C SER A 250 -0.57 -3.37 -0.23
N THR A 251 0.21 -2.85 0.71
CA THR A 251 0.36 -3.44 2.05
C THR A 251 -0.97 -3.50 2.78
N LEU A 252 -1.75 -2.42 2.74
CA LEU A 252 -3.06 -2.36 3.37
C LEU A 252 -4.03 -3.36 2.75
N ALA A 253 -4.02 -3.53 1.42
CA ALA A 253 -4.83 -4.51 0.73
C ALA A 253 -4.44 -5.96 1.11
N PHE A 254 -3.14 -6.27 1.25
CA PHE A 254 -2.70 -7.58 1.77
C PHE A 254 -3.18 -7.84 3.19
N VAL A 255 -3.08 -6.86 4.07
CA VAL A 255 -3.56 -6.98 5.46
C VAL A 255 -5.08 -7.21 5.48
N LEU A 256 -5.85 -6.45 4.70
CA LEU A 256 -7.30 -6.62 4.60
C LEU A 256 -7.65 -7.99 4.03
N GLY A 257 -6.98 -8.45 2.97
CA GLY A 257 -7.18 -9.77 2.37
C GLY A 257 -6.90 -10.90 3.35
N ASN A 258 -5.78 -10.86 4.06
CA ASN A 258 -5.43 -11.88 5.05
C ASN A 258 -6.40 -11.90 6.24
N ARG A 259 -6.88 -10.74 6.68
CA ARG A 259 -7.88 -10.67 7.76
C ARG A 259 -9.24 -11.25 7.32
N GLN A 260 -9.67 -10.97 6.10
CA GLN A 260 -10.91 -11.54 5.55
C GLN A 260 -10.78 -13.06 5.37
N ASP A 261 -9.62 -13.54 4.94
CA ASP A 261 -9.34 -14.98 4.75
C ASP A 261 -9.37 -15.76 6.08
N ALA A 262 -8.91 -15.13 7.18
CA ALA A 262 -8.97 -15.72 8.52
C ALA A 262 -10.41 -15.85 9.07
N LEU A 263 -11.37 -15.10 8.53
CA LEU A 263 -12.79 -15.16 8.92
C LEU A 263 -13.59 -16.17 8.11
N LEU A 264 -13.03 -16.72 7.03
CA LEU A 264 -13.71 -17.72 6.19
C LEU A 264 -13.57 -19.12 6.81
N PRO A 265 -14.69 -19.89 6.90
CA PRO A 265 -14.62 -21.28 7.31
C PRO A 265 -13.79 -22.10 6.31
N GLU A 266 -13.07 -23.10 6.83
CA GLU A 266 -12.07 -23.90 6.09
C GLU A 266 -12.65 -24.55 4.80
N ASN A 267 -13.92 -24.96 4.83
CA ASN A 267 -14.62 -25.56 3.68
C ASN A 267 -14.89 -24.59 2.51
N ALA A 268 -14.78 -23.27 2.73
CA ALA A 268 -14.96 -22.28 1.67
C ALA A 268 -13.65 -21.92 0.95
N LYS A 269 -12.50 -22.27 1.52
CA LYS A 269 -11.19 -21.97 0.96
C LYS A 269 -10.87 -22.83 -0.28
N ASP A 270 -11.27 -24.08 -0.26
CA ASP A 270 -10.98 -25.05 -1.35
C ASP A 270 -11.81 -24.80 -2.61
N GLY A 271 -13.03 -24.24 -2.48
CA GLY A 271 -13.92 -23.98 -3.62
C GLY A 271 -13.49 -22.77 -4.48
N ASP A 272 -12.80 -21.79 -3.88
CA ASP A 272 -12.47 -20.52 -4.54
C ASP A 272 -11.23 -20.64 -5.46
N VAL A 273 -10.27 -21.49 -5.09
CA VAL A 273 -9.05 -21.74 -5.90
C VAL A 273 -9.41 -22.46 -7.20
N THR A 274 -10.38 -23.36 -7.15
CA THR A 274 -10.83 -24.11 -8.32
C THR A 274 -11.64 -23.25 -9.30
N GLY A 275 -12.44 -22.31 -8.79
CA GLY A 275 -13.19 -21.35 -9.60
C GLY A 275 -12.31 -20.36 -10.35
N LEU A 276 -11.20 -19.93 -9.74
CA LEU A 276 -10.26 -19.00 -10.36
C LEU A 276 -9.43 -19.66 -11.47
N LEU A 277 -9.06 -20.94 -11.30
CA LEU A 277 -8.33 -21.73 -12.30
C LEU A 277 -9.19 -22.09 -13.53
N LEU A 278 -10.51 -22.10 -13.39
CA LEU A 278 -11.45 -22.36 -14.50
C LEU A 278 -11.84 -21.09 -15.26
N ALA A 279 -11.58 -19.90 -14.70
CA ALA A 279 -11.89 -18.60 -15.30
C ALA A 279 -10.67 -17.94 -16.00
N ALA A 280 -9.46 -18.50 -15.87
CA ALA A 280 -8.22 -18.10 -16.54
C ALA A 280 -7.92 -19.00 -17.73
#